data_031c425f9d358c027162e11f73a6adab
#
_entry.id   031c425f9d358c027162e11f73a6adab
#
_cell.length_a   1.000
_cell.length_b   1.000
_cell.length_c   1.000
_cell.angle_alpha   90.00
_cell.angle_beta   90.00
_cell.angle_gamma   90.00
#
_symmetry.space_group_name_H-M   'P 1'
#
loop_
_entity.id
_entity.type
_entity.pdbx_description
1 polymer ?
#
loop_
_entity_poly.entity_id
_entity_poly.type
_entity_poly.pdbx_seq_one_letter_code
_entity_poly.pdbx_strand_id
1 'polypeptide(L)'
;MLAFTLFPVGYNVWLGFFAKHSLRATSTWVGLENYAQMLGDPDFWRSVWLATVYAVGSTTLQILAGVAGALILHQRFAGCDFLRGVALFPYMIPTVIAVFVWRWLMNDLYGVIPYVLGTLHIPGMPEAWLTHGTIMWVLIVLSVWTFFPFVLVNVLARLQTIPPELYDAARVDGASAVRQFFHVTLPQLRNVLLIVLLLRGIWMFTKFDVPWLLGFGGGAGEAIRTLPVFTYQRSFTYYQAGMGAALSNIMLVLLLMAVTIYFVAFPPAEEEQDA
;
A
#
# COMPACT_ATOMS: atom_id res chain seq x y z
N MET A 1 -0.37 -29.32 -2.77
CA MET A 1 -0.40 -27.88 -2.53
C MET A 1 0.56 -27.44 -1.42
N LEU A 2 0.48 -27.98 -0.20
CA LEU A 2 1.37 -27.59 0.92
C LEU A 2 2.86 -27.65 0.58
N ALA A 3 3.33 -28.70 -0.10
CA ALA A 3 4.74 -28.84 -0.47
C ALA A 3 5.25 -27.72 -1.39
N PHE A 4 4.44 -27.27 -2.35
CA PHE A 4 4.83 -26.19 -3.27
C PHE A 4 4.89 -24.80 -2.61
N THR A 5 4.21 -24.62 -1.49
CA THR A 5 4.25 -23.37 -0.72
C THR A 5 5.27 -23.42 0.41
N LEU A 6 5.26 -24.49 1.20
CA LEU A 6 6.11 -24.59 2.38
C LEU A 6 7.59 -24.83 2.03
N PHE A 7 7.88 -25.59 0.97
CA PHE A 7 9.26 -25.86 0.58
C PHE A 7 10.03 -24.59 0.18
N PRO A 8 9.52 -23.72 -0.73
CA PRO A 8 10.22 -22.48 -1.07
C PRO A 8 10.39 -21.54 0.13
N VAL A 9 9.39 -21.45 1.01
CA VAL A 9 9.48 -20.62 2.22
C VAL A 9 10.54 -21.17 3.18
N GLY A 10 10.50 -22.49 3.46
CA GLY A 10 11.49 -23.13 4.32
C GLY A 10 12.91 -23.05 3.74
N TYR A 11 13.04 -23.23 2.42
CA TYR A 11 14.31 -23.07 1.72
C TYR A 11 14.84 -21.63 1.80
N ASN A 12 13.97 -20.62 1.64
CA ASN A 12 14.37 -19.22 1.79
C ASN A 12 14.81 -18.91 3.22
N VAL A 13 14.09 -19.44 4.23
CA VAL A 13 14.49 -19.27 5.64
C VAL A 13 15.88 -19.89 5.86
N TRP A 14 16.09 -21.12 5.39
CA TRP A 14 17.38 -21.81 5.47
C TRP A 14 18.49 -21.06 4.75
N LEU A 15 18.24 -20.54 3.53
CA LEU A 15 19.21 -19.82 2.71
C LEU A 15 19.71 -18.53 3.38
N GLY A 16 18.90 -17.89 4.22
CA GLY A 16 19.30 -16.70 4.97
C GLY A 16 20.47 -16.90 5.92
N PHE A 17 20.77 -18.14 6.32
CA PHE A 17 21.92 -18.51 7.18
C PHE A 17 23.20 -18.82 6.40
N PHE A 18 23.18 -18.67 5.07
CA PHE A 18 24.33 -18.97 4.22
C PHE A 18 24.84 -17.73 3.48
N ALA A 19 26.16 -17.59 3.40
CA ALA A 19 26.77 -16.70 2.43
C ALA A 19 26.70 -17.38 1.05
N LYS A 20 25.62 -17.05 0.30
CA LYS A 20 25.36 -17.59 -1.03
C LYS A 20 25.34 -16.47 -2.05
N HIS A 21 26.23 -16.58 -3.03
CA HIS A 21 26.24 -15.74 -4.22
C HIS A 21 25.54 -16.48 -5.36
N SER A 22 24.58 -15.85 -6.06
CA SER A 22 23.74 -16.52 -7.07
C SER A 22 24.54 -17.14 -8.23
N LEU A 23 25.65 -16.51 -8.59
CA LEU A 23 26.52 -16.95 -9.70
C LEU A 23 27.60 -17.97 -9.28
N ARG A 24 27.68 -18.35 -7.99
CA ARG A 24 28.65 -19.30 -7.47
C ARG A 24 27.97 -20.57 -6.98
N ALA A 25 28.55 -21.71 -7.29
CA ALA A 25 28.03 -23.00 -6.80
C ALA A 25 28.21 -23.16 -5.29
N THR A 26 29.26 -22.57 -4.72
CA THR A 26 29.60 -22.70 -3.30
C THR A 26 28.69 -21.84 -2.43
N SER A 27 28.32 -22.38 -1.29
CA SER A 27 27.68 -21.67 -0.20
C SER A 27 28.36 -22.05 1.10
N THR A 28 28.61 -21.07 1.96
CA THR A 28 29.22 -21.29 3.29
C THR A 28 28.19 -20.94 4.38
N TRP A 29 28.09 -21.77 5.40
CA TRP A 29 27.26 -21.49 6.55
C TRP A 29 27.88 -20.33 7.35
N VAL A 30 27.11 -19.27 7.57
CA VAL A 30 27.52 -18.07 8.32
C VAL A 30 26.63 -17.75 9.50
N GLY A 31 25.65 -18.63 9.79
CA GLY A 31 24.73 -18.44 10.90
C GLY A 31 23.95 -17.12 10.79
N LEU A 32 24.03 -16.26 11.80
CA LEU A 32 23.31 -15.00 11.87
C LEU A 32 24.07 -13.80 11.29
N GLU A 33 25.23 -14.00 10.66
CA GLU A 33 26.07 -12.90 10.16
C GLU A 33 25.34 -12.02 9.13
N ASN A 34 24.58 -12.63 8.18
CA ASN A 34 23.76 -11.90 7.21
C ASN A 34 22.76 -10.98 7.91
N TYR A 35 22.12 -11.45 8.97
CA TYR A 35 21.14 -10.68 9.74
C TYR A 35 21.82 -9.54 10.52
N ALA A 36 22.93 -9.83 11.19
CA ALA A 36 23.70 -8.83 11.94
C ALA A 36 24.22 -7.70 11.01
N GLN A 37 24.72 -8.08 9.83
CA GLN A 37 25.17 -7.12 8.82
C GLN A 37 24.03 -6.24 8.33
N MET A 38 22.84 -6.79 8.06
CA MET A 38 21.70 -6.00 7.61
C MET A 38 21.15 -5.09 8.68
N LEU A 39 21.03 -5.57 9.92
CA LEU A 39 20.56 -4.74 11.04
C LEU A 39 21.55 -3.60 11.38
N GLY A 40 22.83 -3.75 11.05
CA GLY A 40 23.85 -2.70 11.14
C GLY A 40 23.93 -1.76 9.93
N ASP A 41 23.24 -2.06 8.83
CA ASP A 41 23.28 -1.26 7.59
C ASP A 41 22.30 -0.07 7.66
N PRO A 42 22.77 1.19 7.62
CA PRO A 42 21.88 2.36 7.60
C PRO A 42 20.89 2.36 6.44
N ASP A 43 21.27 1.81 5.27
CA ASP A 43 20.41 1.71 4.08
C ASP A 43 19.23 0.76 4.30
N PHE A 44 19.42 -0.27 5.12
CA PHE A 44 18.33 -1.15 5.54
C PHE A 44 17.25 -0.36 6.31
N TRP A 45 17.63 0.38 7.35
CA TRP A 45 16.70 1.16 8.15
C TRP A 45 16.00 2.27 7.36
N ARG A 46 16.75 2.91 6.47
CA ARG A 46 16.16 3.87 5.51
C ARG A 46 15.10 3.20 4.63
N SER A 47 15.38 2.00 4.12
CA SER A 47 14.45 1.25 3.27
C SER A 47 13.19 0.78 4.04
N VAL A 48 13.34 0.40 5.31
CA VAL A 48 12.22 0.11 6.23
C VAL A 48 11.37 1.36 6.44
N TRP A 49 12.00 2.50 6.71
CA TRP A 49 11.30 3.78 6.87
C TRP A 49 10.52 4.18 5.62
N LEU A 50 11.16 4.12 4.45
CA LEU A 50 10.52 4.44 3.17
C LEU A 50 9.35 3.49 2.86
N ALA A 51 9.48 2.19 3.16
CA ALA A 51 8.40 1.22 3.02
C ALA A 51 7.23 1.56 3.96
N THR A 52 7.52 1.97 5.20
CA THR A 52 6.51 2.36 6.20
C THR A 52 5.78 3.64 5.78
N VAL A 53 6.51 4.69 5.39
CA VAL A 53 5.93 5.95 4.89
C VAL A 53 5.04 5.69 3.69
N TYR A 54 5.52 4.89 2.74
CA TYR A 54 4.74 4.51 1.57
C TYR A 54 3.49 3.72 1.93
N ALA A 55 3.60 2.69 2.78
CA ALA A 55 2.47 1.85 3.17
C ALA A 55 1.42 2.64 3.96
N VAL A 56 1.83 3.39 4.98
CA VAL A 56 0.92 4.18 5.82
C VAL A 56 0.29 5.30 5.03
N GLY A 57 1.08 6.08 4.29
CA GLY A 57 0.59 7.20 3.48
C GLY A 57 -0.40 6.74 2.41
N SER A 58 -0.03 5.71 1.62
CA SER A 58 -0.90 5.18 0.58
C SER A 58 -2.19 4.58 1.15
N THR A 59 -2.10 3.75 2.20
CA THR A 59 -3.27 3.08 2.78
C THR A 59 -4.25 4.08 3.39
N THR A 60 -3.73 5.07 4.14
CA THR A 60 -4.56 6.11 4.75
C THR A 60 -5.32 6.89 3.69
N LEU A 61 -4.61 7.38 2.67
CA LEU A 61 -5.26 8.15 1.60
C LEU A 61 -6.20 7.31 0.73
N GLN A 62 -5.91 6.01 0.51
CA GLN A 62 -6.83 5.08 -0.17
C GLN A 62 -8.13 4.89 0.64
N ILE A 63 -8.03 4.76 1.97
CA ILE A 63 -9.20 4.64 2.84
C ILE A 63 -10.03 5.92 2.77
N LEU A 64 -9.40 7.08 2.91
CA LEU A 64 -10.10 8.37 2.83
C LEU A 64 -10.79 8.57 1.47
N ALA A 65 -10.07 8.33 0.37
CA ALA A 65 -10.62 8.47 -0.98
C ALA A 65 -11.72 7.43 -1.26
N GLY A 66 -11.52 6.18 -0.82
CA GLY A 66 -12.49 5.10 -0.99
C GLY A 66 -13.77 5.33 -0.20
N VAL A 67 -13.67 5.77 1.06
CA VAL A 67 -14.84 6.11 1.88
C VAL A 67 -15.59 7.30 1.29
N ALA A 68 -14.87 8.38 0.94
CA ALA A 68 -15.48 9.55 0.31
C ALA A 68 -16.19 9.18 -1.00
N GLY A 69 -15.54 8.42 -1.88
CA GLY A 69 -16.11 7.93 -3.12
C GLY A 69 -17.34 7.03 -2.90
N ALA A 70 -17.29 6.13 -1.92
CA ALA A 70 -18.41 5.25 -1.59
C ALA A 70 -19.61 6.02 -1.06
N LEU A 71 -19.41 7.03 -0.21
CA LEU A 71 -20.48 7.88 0.30
C LEU A 71 -21.18 8.67 -0.83
N ILE A 72 -20.41 9.17 -1.80
CA ILE A 72 -20.96 9.87 -2.97
C ILE A 72 -21.73 8.89 -3.85
N LEU A 73 -21.15 7.73 -4.18
CA LEU A 73 -21.74 6.73 -5.06
C LEU A 73 -22.83 5.86 -4.39
N HIS A 74 -23.00 5.98 -3.08
CA HIS A 74 -24.16 5.41 -2.37
C HIS A 74 -25.44 6.20 -2.61
N GLN A 75 -25.33 7.49 -2.95
CA GLN A 75 -26.47 8.33 -3.26
C GLN A 75 -27.07 7.96 -4.63
N ARG A 76 -28.41 8.14 -4.74
CA ARG A 76 -29.13 7.90 -6.00
C ARG A 76 -29.19 9.20 -6.82
N PHE A 77 -28.43 9.26 -7.91
CA PHE A 77 -28.47 10.37 -8.86
C PHE A 77 -28.26 9.86 -10.29
N ALA A 78 -28.65 10.68 -11.29
CA ALA A 78 -28.50 10.33 -12.69
C ALA A 78 -27.01 10.16 -13.04
N GLY A 79 -26.64 9.03 -13.68
CA GLY A 79 -25.25 8.73 -14.05
C GLY A 79 -24.41 8.03 -12.97
N CYS A 80 -24.99 7.73 -11.79
CA CYS A 80 -24.27 7.07 -10.69
C CYS A 80 -23.60 5.74 -11.12
N ASP A 81 -24.28 4.91 -11.91
CA ASP A 81 -23.74 3.63 -12.36
C ASP A 81 -22.58 3.80 -13.35
N PHE A 82 -22.63 4.82 -14.21
CA PHE A 82 -21.51 5.18 -15.07
C PHE A 82 -20.30 5.61 -14.24
N LEU A 83 -20.51 6.48 -13.25
CA LEU A 83 -19.43 6.91 -12.35
C LEU A 83 -18.85 5.77 -11.50
N ARG A 84 -19.66 4.78 -11.11
CA ARG A 84 -19.16 3.54 -10.48
C ARG A 84 -18.19 2.80 -11.40
N GLY A 85 -18.55 2.66 -12.68
CA GLY A 85 -17.68 2.05 -13.70
C GLY A 85 -16.37 2.83 -13.89
N VAL A 86 -16.44 4.15 -14.02
CA VAL A 86 -15.26 5.03 -14.14
C VAL A 86 -14.38 4.96 -12.90
N ALA A 87 -14.96 4.94 -11.71
CA ALA A 87 -14.21 4.85 -10.46
C ALA A 87 -13.44 3.51 -10.32
N LEU A 88 -13.93 2.42 -10.94
CA LEU A 88 -13.26 1.11 -10.92
C LEU A 88 -12.16 0.99 -11.98
N PHE A 89 -12.19 1.81 -13.02
CA PHE A 89 -11.28 1.73 -14.16
C PHE A 89 -9.79 1.70 -13.77
N PRO A 90 -9.28 2.54 -12.83
CA PRO A 90 -7.87 2.52 -12.46
C PRO A 90 -7.40 1.15 -11.94
N TYR A 91 -8.26 0.45 -11.22
CA TYR A 91 -7.94 -0.85 -10.63
C TYR A 91 -7.85 -1.98 -11.67
N MET A 92 -8.47 -1.80 -12.83
CA MET A 92 -8.45 -2.76 -13.94
C MET A 92 -7.21 -2.62 -14.83
N ILE A 93 -6.50 -1.49 -14.74
CA ILE A 93 -5.31 -1.24 -15.55
C ILE A 93 -4.14 -2.07 -15.00
N PRO A 94 -3.39 -2.80 -15.85
CA PRO A 94 -2.14 -3.44 -15.43
C PRO A 94 -1.18 -2.43 -14.79
N THR A 95 -0.65 -2.75 -13.62
CA THR A 95 0.18 -1.83 -12.81
C THR A 95 1.33 -1.24 -13.61
N VAL A 96 1.97 -2.03 -14.47
CA VAL A 96 3.09 -1.59 -15.33
C VAL A 96 2.66 -0.44 -16.23
N ILE A 97 1.49 -0.57 -16.88
CA ILE A 97 0.95 0.47 -17.77
C ILE A 97 0.62 1.72 -16.94
N ALA A 98 -0.06 1.56 -15.80
CA ALA A 98 -0.38 2.68 -14.91
C ALA A 98 0.86 3.47 -14.52
N VAL A 99 1.94 2.79 -14.10
CA VAL A 99 3.20 3.46 -13.69
C VAL A 99 3.84 4.21 -14.86
N PHE A 100 3.91 3.63 -16.06
CA PHE A 100 4.54 4.32 -17.21
C PHE A 100 3.71 5.50 -17.70
N VAL A 101 2.38 5.39 -17.68
CA VAL A 101 1.50 6.54 -17.99
C VAL A 101 1.70 7.66 -16.97
N TRP A 102 1.75 7.34 -15.68
CA TRP A 102 2.00 8.35 -14.64
C TRP A 102 3.39 8.98 -14.75
N ARG A 103 4.43 8.19 -15.04
CA ARG A 103 5.77 8.74 -15.31
C ARG A 103 5.77 9.73 -16.47
N TRP A 104 5.03 9.41 -17.52
CA TRP A 104 4.89 10.31 -18.67
C TRP A 104 4.11 11.56 -18.29
N LEU A 105 2.97 11.42 -17.61
CA LEU A 105 2.14 12.55 -17.16
C LEU A 105 2.88 13.49 -16.18
N MET A 106 3.75 12.93 -15.32
CA MET A 106 4.52 13.66 -14.30
C MET A 106 5.91 14.08 -14.78
N ASN A 107 6.24 13.89 -16.06
CA ASN A 107 7.55 14.29 -16.57
C ASN A 107 7.74 15.81 -16.52
N ASP A 108 8.87 16.25 -15.96
CA ASP A 108 9.13 17.67 -15.71
C ASP A 108 9.28 18.51 -16.98
N LEU A 109 9.64 17.90 -18.13
CA LEU A 109 9.88 18.60 -19.40
C LEU A 109 8.64 18.65 -20.32
N TYR A 110 7.85 17.57 -20.35
CA TYR A 110 6.72 17.44 -21.30
C TYR A 110 5.45 16.86 -20.68
N GLY A 111 5.42 16.68 -19.36
CA GLY A 111 4.28 16.11 -18.66
C GLY A 111 3.13 17.12 -18.54
N VAL A 112 1.91 16.63 -18.77
CA VAL A 112 0.69 17.47 -18.70
C VAL A 112 0.44 17.99 -17.28
N ILE A 113 0.73 17.19 -16.24
CA ILE A 113 0.44 17.57 -14.85
C ILE A 113 1.33 18.73 -14.39
N PRO A 114 2.67 18.67 -14.53
CA PRO A 114 3.53 19.83 -14.22
C PRO A 114 3.18 21.07 -15.01
N TYR A 115 2.84 20.92 -16.30
CA TYR A 115 2.41 22.03 -17.14
C TYR A 115 1.15 22.73 -16.62
N VAL A 116 0.09 21.95 -16.32
CA VAL A 116 -1.18 22.50 -15.80
C VAL A 116 -0.97 23.13 -14.42
N LEU A 117 -0.26 22.48 -13.52
CA LEU A 117 0.00 23.01 -12.18
C LEU A 117 0.89 24.26 -12.22
N GLY A 118 1.86 24.31 -13.13
CA GLY A 118 2.69 25.49 -13.38
C GLY A 118 1.89 26.69 -13.89
N THR A 119 0.93 26.46 -14.81
CA THR A 119 0.06 27.54 -15.31
C THR A 119 -0.91 28.08 -14.26
N LEU A 120 -1.29 27.26 -13.28
CA LEU A 120 -2.15 27.68 -12.16
C LEU A 120 -1.41 28.51 -11.10
N HIS A 121 -0.09 28.62 -11.20
CA HIS A 121 0.77 29.40 -10.27
C HIS A 121 0.47 29.14 -8.78
N ILE A 122 0.22 27.87 -8.42
CA ILE A 122 -0.11 27.51 -7.03
C ILE A 122 1.13 27.66 -6.15
N PRO A 123 1.12 28.55 -5.15
CA PRO A 123 2.27 28.75 -4.29
C PRO A 123 2.69 27.45 -3.57
N GLY A 124 4.00 27.18 -3.54
CA GLY A 124 4.56 26.00 -2.85
C GLY A 124 4.52 24.69 -3.65
N MET A 125 4.03 24.69 -4.90
CA MET A 125 4.14 23.53 -5.78
C MET A 125 5.58 23.34 -6.25
N PRO A 126 6.08 22.08 -6.31
CA PRO A 126 7.42 21.80 -6.79
C PRO A 126 7.52 22.05 -8.30
N GLU A 127 8.68 22.57 -8.75
CA GLU A 127 8.97 22.74 -10.18
C GLU A 127 9.24 21.40 -10.87
N ALA A 128 9.77 20.41 -10.12
CA ALA A 128 10.06 19.08 -10.60
C ALA A 128 9.48 18.00 -9.67
N TRP A 129 8.79 17.04 -10.27
CA TRP A 129 7.99 16.03 -9.55
C TRP A 129 8.68 14.68 -9.37
N LEU A 130 9.56 14.31 -10.32
CA LEU A 130 10.29 13.04 -10.29
C LEU A 130 11.69 13.20 -9.69
N THR A 131 11.81 14.01 -8.63
CA THR A 131 13.05 14.31 -7.89
C THR A 131 13.08 13.64 -6.52
N HIS A 132 14.24 13.63 -5.87
CA HIS A 132 14.42 13.06 -4.52
C HIS A 132 13.43 13.60 -3.47
N GLY A 133 13.01 14.87 -3.59
CA GLY A 133 12.11 15.50 -2.62
C GLY A 133 10.63 15.19 -2.84
N THR A 134 10.23 14.83 -4.04
CA THR A 134 8.82 14.78 -4.48
C THR A 134 8.36 13.42 -4.96
N ILE A 135 9.26 12.56 -5.42
CA ILE A 135 8.93 11.27 -6.04
C ILE A 135 8.14 10.35 -5.08
N MET A 136 8.35 10.42 -3.78
CA MET A 136 7.59 9.65 -2.80
C MET A 136 6.11 10.06 -2.80
N TRP A 137 5.81 11.36 -2.94
CA TRP A 137 4.44 11.84 -3.07
C TRP A 137 3.79 11.37 -4.37
N VAL A 138 4.54 11.41 -5.50
CA VAL A 138 4.07 10.86 -6.78
C VAL A 138 3.75 9.37 -6.64
N LEU A 139 4.64 8.61 -5.98
CA LEU A 139 4.44 7.19 -5.70
C LEU A 139 3.16 6.93 -4.89
N ILE A 140 2.94 7.72 -3.82
CA ILE A 140 1.75 7.61 -2.98
C ILE A 140 0.49 7.95 -3.78
N VAL A 141 0.47 9.09 -4.49
CA VAL A 141 -0.71 9.54 -5.27
C VAL A 141 -1.07 8.56 -6.38
N LEU A 142 -0.07 8.05 -7.12
CA LEU A 142 -0.25 7.00 -8.11
C LEU A 142 -0.90 5.75 -7.49
N SER A 143 -0.36 5.32 -6.34
CA SER A 143 -0.88 4.14 -5.64
C SER A 143 -2.28 4.36 -5.06
N VAL A 144 -2.59 5.58 -4.62
CA VAL A 144 -3.95 5.95 -4.20
C VAL A 144 -4.90 5.84 -5.39
N TRP A 145 -4.57 6.48 -6.50
CA TRP A 145 -5.41 6.46 -7.71
C TRP A 145 -5.64 5.03 -8.23
N THR A 146 -4.59 4.21 -8.26
CA THR A 146 -4.70 2.83 -8.75
C THR A 146 -5.54 1.96 -7.82
N PHE A 147 -5.44 2.13 -6.51
CA PHE A 147 -5.91 1.12 -5.56
C PHE A 147 -7.06 1.57 -4.65
N PHE A 148 -7.47 2.86 -4.63
CA PHE A 148 -8.64 3.30 -3.87
C PHE A 148 -9.94 2.58 -4.26
N PRO A 149 -10.12 2.09 -5.52
CA PRO A 149 -11.37 1.43 -5.88
C PRO A 149 -11.63 0.15 -5.09
N PHE A 150 -10.58 -0.54 -4.65
CA PHE A 150 -10.73 -1.69 -3.75
C PHE A 150 -11.44 -1.29 -2.44
N VAL A 151 -11.03 -0.17 -1.84
CA VAL A 151 -11.67 0.36 -0.62
C VAL A 151 -13.09 0.80 -0.93
N LEU A 152 -13.28 1.53 -2.02
CA LEU A 152 -14.58 2.05 -2.46
C LEU A 152 -15.62 0.93 -2.58
N VAL A 153 -15.28 -0.19 -3.27
CA VAL A 153 -16.22 -1.31 -3.45
C VAL A 153 -16.60 -1.94 -2.12
N ASN A 154 -15.62 -2.22 -1.27
CA ASN A 154 -15.87 -2.86 0.03
C ASN A 154 -16.73 -1.97 0.94
N VAL A 155 -16.44 -0.67 0.98
CA VAL A 155 -17.22 0.30 1.77
C VAL A 155 -18.62 0.47 1.18
N LEU A 156 -18.74 0.61 -0.15
CA LEU A 156 -20.03 0.75 -0.82
C LEU A 156 -20.93 -0.46 -0.59
N ALA A 157 -20.36 -1.67 -0.68
CA ALA A 157 -21.11 -2.90 -0.39
C ALA A 157 -21.65 -2.91 1.07
N ARG A 158 -20.81 -2.48 2.03
CA ARG A 158 -21.27 -2.38 3.44
C ARG A 158 -22.33 -1.31 3.63
N LEU A 159 -22.18 -0.13 3.00
CA LEU A 159 -23.18 0.94 3.09
C LEU A 159 -24.57 0.48 2.61
N GLN A 160 -24.62 -0.38 1.60
CA GLN A 160 -25.88 -0.92 1.06
C GLN A 160 -26.58 -1.90 2.01
N THR A 161 -25.89 -2.45 3.00
CA THR A 161 -26.45 -3.39 3.99
C THR A 161 -26.88 -2.71 5.30
N ILE A 162 -26.60 -1.41 5.46
CA ILE A 162 -27.03 -0.68 6.66
C ILE A 162 -28.55 -0.44 6.58
N PRO A 163 -29.34 -0.87 7.59
CA PRO A 163 -30.78 -0.66 7.62
C PRO A 163 -31.12 0.83 7.59
N PRO A 164 -32.03 1.28 6.67
CA PRO A 164 -32.41 2.70 6.58
C PRO A 164 -33.08 3.22 7.85
N GLU A 165 -33.70 2.35 8.65
CA GLU A 165 -34.34 2.67 9.90
C GLU A 165 -33.40 3.33 10.91
N LEU A 166 -32.10 2.99 10.88
CA LEU A 166 -31.09 3.62 11.74
C LEU A 166 -30.91 5.10 11.40
N TYR A 167 -30.99 5.45 10.11
CA TYR A 167 -30.90 6.84 9.67
C TYR A 167 -32.19 7.61 9.94
N ASP A 168 -33.35 6.92 9.85
CA ASP A 168 -34.65 7.50 10.15
C ASP A 168 -34.78 7.83 11.65
N ALA A 169 -34.37 6.90 12.53
CA ALA A 169 -34.30 7.15 13.98
C ALA A 169 -33.39 8.34 14.31
N ALA A 170 -32.17 8.37 13.73
CA ALA A 170 -31.24 9.48 13.92
C ALA A 170 -31.81 10.83 13.45
N ARG A 171 -32.63 10.84 12.38
CA ARG A 171 -33.31 12.06 11.91
C ARG A 171 -34.40 12.53 12.86
N VAL A 172 -35.14 11.60 13.43
CA VAL A 172 -36.18 11.93 14.48
C VAL A 172 -35.51 12.54 15.71
N ASP A 173 -34.29 12.05 16.07
CA ASP A 173 -33.47 12.61 17.15
C ASP A 173 -32.77 13.95 16.78
N GLY A 174 -33.05 14.49 15.60
CA GLY A 174 -32.48 15.76 15.15
C GLY A 174 -30.99 15.71 14.73
N ALA A 175 -30.46 14.52 14.42
CA ALA A 175 -29.07 14.39 14.01
C ALA A 175 -28.83 14.96 12.61
N SER A 176 -27.87 15.91 12.48
CA SER A 176 -27.37 16.40 11.20
C SER A 176 -26.65 15.28 10.41
N ALA A 177 -26.45 15.49 9.10
CA ALA A 177 -25.74 14.51 8.25
C ALA A 177 -24.34 14.15 8.77
N VAL A 178 -23.60 15.14 9.30
CA VAL A 178 -22.29 14.91 9.92
C VAL A 178 -22.43 14.04 11.17
N ARG A 179 -23.43 14.31 12.00
CA ARG A 179 -23.69 13.51 13.20
C ARG A 179 -24.12 12.09 12.87
N GLN A 180 -24.96 11.90 11.84
CA GLN A 180 -25.32 10.58 11.31
C GLN A 180 -24.10 9.82 10.80
N PHE A 181 -23.16 10.50 10.11
CA PHE A 181 -21.93 9.86 9.66
C PHE A 181 -21.10 9.30 10.82
N PHE A 182 -20.83 10.09 11.85
CA PHE A 182 -19.97 9.66 12.96
C PHE A 182 -20.63 8.67 13.91
N HIS A 183 -21.97 8.72 14.09
CA HIS A 183 -22.69 7.90 15.09
C HIS A 183 -23.43 6.71 14.49
N VAL A 184 -23.75 6.72 13.19
CA VAL A 184 -24.42 5.61 12.50
C VAL A 184 -23.48 4.98 11.47
N THR A 185 -23.05 5.76 10.48
CA THR A 185 -22.31 5.23 9.33
C THR A 185 -20.95 4.68 9.72
N LEU A 186 -20.11 5.48 10.36
CA LEU A 186 -18.73 5.11 10.68
C LEU A 186 -18.62 3.90 11.64
N PRO A 187 -19.43 3.78 12.70
CA PRO A 187 -19.46 2.57 13.52
C PRO A 187 -19.86 1.31 12.74
N GLN A 188 -20.83 1.42 11.83
CA GLN A 188 -21.26 0.31 10.98
C GLN A 188 -20.19 -0.08 9.94
N LEU A 189 -19.33 0.84 9.52
CA LEU A 189 -18.20 0.59 8.62
C LEU A 189 -16.97 0.05 9.32
N ARG A 190 -16.88 0.13 10.65
CA ARG A 190 -15.68 -0.16 11.43
C ARG A 190 -15.04 -1.50 11.04
N ASN A 191 -15.79 -2.58 11.02
CA ASN A 191 -15.25 -3.92 10.74
C ASN A 191 -14.68 -4.02 9.31
N VAL A 192 -15.37 -3.47 8.32
CA VAL A 192 -14.88 -3.45 6.93
C VAL A 192 -13.63 -2.58 6.81
N LEU A 193 -13.62 -1.40 7.46
CA LEU A 193 -12.45 -0.52 7.44
C LEU A 193 -11.24 -1.16 8.11
N LEU A 194 -11.41 -1.90 9.20
CA LEU A 194 -10.35 -2.63 9.86
C LEU A 194 -9.79 -3.73 8.94
N ILE A 195 -10.64 -4.55 8.32
CA ILE A 195 -10.18 -5.57 7.36
C ILE A 195 -9.42 -4.93 6.19
N VAL A 196 -9.96 -3.86 5.62
CA VAL A 196 -9.34 -3.13 4.51
C VAL A 196 -8.00 -2.52 4.94
N LEU A 197 -7.91 -1.94 6.15
CA LEU A 197 -6.68 -1.40 6.71
C LEU A 197 -5.59 -2.47 6.80
N LEU A 198 -5.93 -3.65 7.35
CA LEU A 198 -4.99 -4.76 7.47
C LEU A 198 -4.50 -5.24 6.10
N LEU A 199 -5.41 -5.57 5.19
CA LEU A 199 -5.07 -6.09 3.87
C LEU A 199 -4.26 -5.08 3.06
N ARG A 200 -4.70 -3.81 3.02
CA ARG A 200 -4.00 -2.75 2.27
C ARG A 200 -2.65 -2.42 2.90
N GLY A 201 -2.56 -2.40 4.22
CA GLY A 201 -1.30 -2.20 4.94
C GLY A 201 -0.25 -3.24 4.56
N ILE A 202 -0.61 -4.53 4.61
CA ILE A 202 0.28 -5.62 4.21
C ILE A 202 0.67 -5.49 2.74
N TRP A 203 -0.30 -5.29 1.83
CA TRP A 203 -0.04 -5.21 0.39
C TRP A 203 0.82 -3.99 0.01
N MET A 204 0.62 -2.84 0.65
CA MET A 204 1.43 -1.65 0.36
C MET A 204 2.84 -1.77 0.93
N PHE A 205 3.02 -2.36 2.12
CA PHE A 205 4.35 -2.57 2.69
C PHE A 205 5.20 -3.53 1.84
N THR A 206 4.58 -4.57 1.27
CA THR A 206 5.24 -5.57 0.42
C THR A 206 5.28 -5.20 -1.06
N LYS A 207 4.71 -4.04 -1.44
CA LYS A 207 4.60 -3.63 -2.84
C LYS A 207 5.98 -3.35 -3.44
N PHE A 208 6.34 -4.12 -4.47
CA PHE A 208 7.63 -4.03 -5.16
C PHE A 208 7.52 -3.29 -6.50
N ASP A 209 6.56 -3.70 -7.33
CA ASP A 209 6.44 -3.31 -8.74
C ASP A 209 6.30 -1.79 -8.94
N VAL A 210 5.45 -1.12 -8.17
CA VAL A 210 5.20 0.32 -8.33
C VAL A 210 6.44 1.15 -7.97
N PRO A 211 7.07 0.99 -6.78
CA PRO A 211 8.29 1.71 -6.44
C PRO A 211 9.45 1.40 -7.39
N TRP A 212 9.61 0.13 -7.78
CA TRP A 212 10.66 -0.29 -8.71
C TRP A 212 10.52 0.37 -10.08
N LEU A 213 9.33 0.27 -10.69
CA LEU A 213 9.06 0.80 -12.03
C LEU A 213 9.10 2.33 -12.06
N LEU A 214 8.60 2.99 -11.02
CA LEU A 214 8.63 4.45 -10.93
C LEU A 214 10.07 4.96 -10.77
N GLY A 215 10.90 4.31 -9.97
CA GLY A 215 12.30 4.66 -9.72
C GLY A 215 13.27 4.19 -10.83
N PHE A 216 12.85 3.26 -11.70
CA PHE A 216 13.72 2.68 -12.73
C PHE A 216 14.15 3.73 -13.77
N GLY A 217 15.46 3.81 -14.00
CA GLY A 217 16.02 4.73 -14.99
C GLY A 217 16.00 6.22 -14.62
N GLY A 218 15.65 6.57 -13.37
CA GLY A 218 15.70 7.94 -12.84
C GLY A 218 16.63 8.06 -11.63
N GLY A 219 17.38 9.17 -11.52
CA GLY A 219 18.32 9.43 -10.40
C GLY A 219 17.64 9.47 -9.02
N ALA A 220 16.31 9.62 -8.96
CA ALA A 220 15.53 9.69 -7.73
C ALA A 220 15.10 8.33 -7.15
N GLY A 221 15.48 7.20 -7.77
CA GLY A 221 15.10 5.86 -7.31
C GLY A 221 15.49 5.53 -5.87
N GLU A 222 16.58 6.11 -5.39
CA GLU A 222 17.02 5.99 -3.98
C GLU A 222 16.01 6.57 -2.97
N ALA A 223 15.25 7.60 -3.36
CA ALA A 223 14.26 8.24 -2.49
C ALA A 223 12.99 7.38 -2.31
N ILE A 224 12.80 6.37 -3.13
CA ILE A 224 11.68 5.41 -3.05
C ILE A 224 12.17 3.96 -3.00
N ARG A 225 13.41 3.74 -2.57
CA ARG A 225 13.99 2.41 -2.37
C ARG A 225 13.39 1.76 -1.11
N THR A 226 12.14 1.31 -1.23
CA THR A 226 11.43 0.58 -0.16
C THR A 226 12.11 -0.75 0.16
N LEU A 227 11.79 -1.37 1.29
CA LEU A 227 12.40 -2.63 1.72
C LEU A 227 12.28 -3.77 0.67
N PRO A 228 11.14 -3.99 -0.03
CA PRO A 228 11.09 -4.96 -1.13
C PRO A 228 12.05 -4.62 -2.28
N VAL A 229 12.21 -3.34 -2.64
CA VAL A 229 13.14 -2.90 -3.68
C VAL A 229 14.60 -3.15 -3.25
N PHE A 230 14.94 -2.81 -2.02
CA PHE A 230 16.26 -3.06 -1.45
C PHE A 230 16.58 -4.56 -1.42
N THR A 231 15.63 -5.40 -1.00
CA THR A 231 15.76 -6.86 -1.00
C THR A 231 16.00 -7.40 -2.41
N TYR A 232 15.25 -6.90 -3.39
CA TYR A 232 15.44 -7.27 -4.79
C TYR A 232 16.84 -6.90 -5.31
N GLN A 233 17.30 -5.69 -5.02
CA GLN A 233 18.65 -5.24 -5.43
C GLN A 233 19.75 -6.14 -4.83
N ARG A 234 19.65 -6.46 -3.52
CA ARG A 234 20.62 -7.37 -2.89
C ARG A 234 20.60 -8.77 -3.51
N SER A 235 19.41 -9.32 -3.80
CA SER A 235 19.25 -10.67 -4.34
C SER A 235 19.70 -10.80 -5.80
N PHE A 236 19.25 -9.86 -6.65
CA PHE A 236 19.33 -10.01 -8.11
C PHE A 236 20.28 -9.04 -8.77
N THR A 237 20.42 -7.80 -8.29
CA THR A 237 21.37 -6.83 -8.86
C THR A 237 22.79 -7.10 -8.35
N TYR A 238 22.93 -7.39 -7.06
CA TYR A 238 24.23 -7.69 -6.45
C TYR A 238 24.52 -9.19 -6.34
N TYR A 239 23.57 -10.04 -6.74
CA TYR A 239 23.71 -11.51 -6.72
C TYR A 239 23.97 -12.12 -5.34
N GLN A 240 23.61 -11.43 -4.26
CA GLN A 240 23.77 -11.85 -2.87
C GLN A 240 22.55 -12.62 -2.39
N ALA A 241 22.33 -13.85 -2.88
CA ALA A 241 21.12 -14.63 -2.60
C ALA A 241 20.90 -14.90 -1.11
N GLY A 242 21.96 -15.21 -0.36
CA GLY A 242 21.86 -15.41 1.10
C GLY A 242 21.43 -14.16 1.85
N MET A 243 21.97 -13.01 1.47
CA MET A 243 21.61 -11.71 2.04
C MET A 243 20.17 -11.32 1.70
N GLY A 244 19.76 -11.54 0.45
CA GLY A 244 18.37 -11.30 0.02
C GLY A 244 17.37 -12.20 0.75
N ALA A 245 17.75 -13.47 1.01
CA ALA A 245 16.94 -14.38 1.79
C ALA A 245 16.83 -13.91 3.26
N ALA A 246 17.93 -13.47 3.87
CA ALA A 246 17.91 -12.89 5.22
C ALA A 246 17.01 -11.66 5.31
N LEU A 247 17.08 -10.74 4.32
CA LEU A 247 16.20 -9.56 4.24
C LEU A 247 14.73 -9.96 4.10
N SER A 248 14.40 -10.96 3.28
CA SER A 248 13.04 -11.47 3.14
C SER A 248 12.51 -12.06 4.45
N ASN A 249 13.37 -12.76 5.21
CA ASN A 249 13.03 -13.30 6.52
C ASN A 249 12.79 -12.17 7.55
N ILE A 250 13.63 -11.13 7.56
CA ILE A 250 13.41 -9.94 8.40
C ILE A 250 12.09 -9.26 8.04
N MET A 251 11.80 -9.10 6.75
CA MET A 251 10.54 -8.51 6.29
C MET A 251 9.33 -9.32 6.75
N LEU A 252 9.41 -10.66 6.70
CA LEU A 252 8.37 -11.54 7.23
C LEU A 252 8.15 -11.31 8.73
N VAL A 253 9.23 -11.23 9.53
CA VAL A 253 9.15 -10.97 10.97
C VAL A 253 8.52 -9.60 11.25
N LEU A 254 8.92 -8.56 10.52
CA LEU A 254 8.33 -7.22 10.64
C LEU A 254 6.83 -7.21 10.34
N LEU A 255 6.40 -7.95 9.31
CA LEU A 255 4.98 -8.08 8.97
C LEU A 255 4.21 -8.85 10.04
N LEU A 256 4.76 -9.95 10.54
CA LEU A 256 4.13 -10.72 11.63
C LEU A 256 3.98 -9.87 12.89
N MET A 257 4.99 -9.08 13.24
CA MET A 257 4.91 -8.12 14.35
C MET A 257 3.81 -7.07 14.11
N ALA A 258 3.76 -6.48 12.91
CA ALA A 258 2.75 -5.49 12.57
C ALA A 258 1.32 -6.07 12.63
N VAL A 259 1.12 -7.29 12.10
CA VAL A 259 -0.16 -8.00 12.16
C VAL A 259 -0.54 -8.35 13.60
N THR A 260 0.41 -8.79 14.42
CA THR A 260 0.17 -9.10 15.83
C THR A 260 -0.23 -7.82 16.60
N ILE A 261 0.51 -6.72 16.41
CA ILE A 261 0.18 -5.43 17.00
C ILE A 261 -1.23 -4.98 16.57
N TYR A 262 -1.56 -5.17 15.28
CA TYR A 262 -2.89 -4.86 14.77
C TYR A 262 -3.99 -5.63 15.51
N PHE A 263 -3.88 -6.96 15.68
CA PHE A 263 -4.91 -7.75 16.37
C PHE A 263 -4.99 -7.46 17.88
N VAL A 264 -3.88 -7.07 18.50
CA VAL A 264 -3.88 -6.61 19.90
C VAL A 264 -4.59 -5.26 20.02
N ALA A 265 -4.36 -4.34 19.07
CA ALA A 265 -4.98 -3.01 19.08
C ALA A 265 -6.47 -3.03 18.68
N PHE A 266 -6.85 -3.97 17.80
CA PHE A 266 -8.19 -4.10 17.24
C PHE A 266 -8.66 -5.56 17.36
N PRO A 267 -8.98 -6.03 18.57
CA PRO A 267 -9.48 -7.39 18.74
C PRO A 267 -10.76 -7.57 17.90
N PRO A 268 -10.93 -8.73 17.24
CA PRO A 268 -12.20 -9.05 16.58
C PRO A 268 -13.31 -9.01 17.62
N ALA A 269 -14.45 -8.42 17.22
CA ALA A 269 -15.62 -8.49 18.07
C ALA A 269 -15.97 -9.98 18.29
N GLU A 270 -16.03 -10.43 19.53
CA GLU A 270 -16.62 -11.73 19.85
C GLU A 270 -18.05 -11.69 19.30
N GLU A 271 -18.35 -12.53 18.31
CA GLU A 271 -19.73 -12.83 17.98
C GLU A 271 -20.31 -13.41 19.28
N GLU A 272 -21.15 -12.65 19.97
CA GLU A 272 -22.02 -13.22 20.99
C GLU A 272 -22.76 -14.36 20.30
N GLN A 273 -22.27 -15.57 20.52
CA GLN A 273 -23.00 -16.80 20.28
C GLN A 273 -24.14 -16.79 21.30
N ASP A 274 -25.16 -15.98 21.00
CA ASP A 274 -26.45 -16.15 21.66
C ASP A 274 -27.02 -17.50 21.21
N ALA A 275 -26.99 -18.41 22.17
CA ALA A 275 -27.61 -19.71 22.16
C ALA A 275 -29.14 -19.61 22.05
#